data_7612541f82332a8cf2b79cb589c38357
#
_entry.id   7612541f82332a8cf2b79cb589c38357
#
_cell.length_a   1.000
_cell.length_b   1.000
_cell.length_c   1.000
_cell.angle_alpha   90.00
_cell.angle_beta   90.00
_cell.angle_gamma   90.00
#
_symmetry.space_group_name_H-M   'P 1'
#
loop_
_entity.id
_entity.type
_entity.pdbx_description
1 polymer ?
#
loop_
_entity_poly.entity_id
_entity_poly.type
_entity_poly.pdbx_seq_one_letter_code
_entity_poly.pdbx_strand_id
1 'polypeptide(L)'
;RYLQFVFLTGVTRFSQVSVFSGFNSPKDITINEEYEAICGITEEELQLYFQTSIQKMAKREECTANEMKQILKRQYDGYHFSERMKDIYNPFSILNAFDSKRPYDFWFSSGTPEYLIRLLNLSDENINEITGKYYDSSNFMDYKAHAENPLPMLFQSGYLTIKDYDKRRNRFMLDFPNNEVKSGLLTLIASNYLKTNEDTRNIAQEMVFSLEDGNLEKFHGILTAFLAEIPYTMRRKENEREKERYFHYTFYLILRLMSVYTVYTEKEQSQGRVDCIIETPKFVYIFEFKL
;
A
#
# COMPACT_ATOMS: atom_id res chain seq x y z
N ARG A 1 -29.94 15.52 -25.97
CA ARG A 1 -31.35 15.01 -25.98
C ARG A 1 -31.50 13.53 -26.37
N TYR A 2 -30.41 12.82 -26.66
CA TYR A 2 -30.45 11.44 -27.17
C TYR A 2 -29.82 10.39 -26.24
N LEU A 3 -29.18 10.79 -25.14
CA LEU A 3 -28.61 9.86 -24.17
C LEU A 3 -29.70 9.45 -23.16
N GLN A 4 -29.96 8.16 -23.05
CA GLN A 4 -30.87 7.59 -22.04
C GLN A 4 -30.14 7.23 -20.75
N PHE A 5 -28.83 6.95 -20.84
CA PHE A 5 -28.00 6.60 -19.72
C PHE A 5 -26.57 7.08 -19.97
N VAL A 6 -25.91 7.57 -18.91
CA VAL A 6 -24.50 7.97 -18.95
C VAL A 6 -23.81 7.43 -17.69
N PHE A 7 -22.75 6.69 -17.89
CA PHE A 7 -21.85 6.24 -16.82
C PHE A 7 -20.49 6.88 -17.02
N LEU A 8 -20.04 7.66 -16.04
CA LEU A 8 -18.76 8.35 -16.06
C LEU A 8 -17.84 7.69 -15.07
N THR A 9 -16.63 7.32 -15.51
CA THR A 9 -15.57 6.76 -14.69
C THR A 9 -14.24 7.43 -15.01
N GLY A 10 -13.31 7.45 -14.06
CA GLY A 10 -11.98 8.02 -14.21
C GLY A 10 -11.10 7.68 -13.01
N VAL A 11 -9.79 7.92 -13.15
CA VAL A 11 -8.81 7.62 -12.09
C VAL A 11 -8.94 8.62 -10.94
N THR A 12 -9.20 9.90 -11.26
CA THR A 12 -9.34 10.96 -10.26
C THR A 12 -10.63 11.72 -10.41
N ARG A 13 -11.25 12.04 -9.28
CA ARG A 13 -12.42 12.90 -9.21
C ARG A 13 -12.00 14.36 -9.11
N PHE A 14 -12.29 15.14 -10.13
CA PHE A 14 -12.11 16.59 -10.09
C PHE A 14 -13.41 17.26 -9.64
N SER A 15 -13.43 17.72 -8.40
CA SER A 15 -14.62 18.36 -7.81
C SER A 15 -15.02 19.72 -8.43
N GLN A 16 -14.16 20.31 -9.24
CA GLN A 16 -14.32 21.66 -9.79
C GLN A 16 -14.37 21.73 -11.33
N VAL A 17 -14.63 20.63 -12.02
CA VAL A 17 -14.74 20.68 -13.48
C VAL A 17 -16.12 21.17 -13.88
N SER A 18 -16.18 22.24 -14.68
CA SER A 18 -17.39 22.84 -15.21
C SER A 18 -18.32 21.87 -15.98
N VAL A 19 -17.78 20.70 -16.35
CA VAL A 19 -18.56 19.59 -16.95
C VAL A 19 -19.70 19.13 -16.04
N PHE A 20 -19.52 19.12 -14.72
CA PHE A 20 -20.57 18.71 -13.78
C PHE A 20 -21.66 19.75 -13.59
N SER A 21 -21.39 21.04 -13.83
CA SER A 21 -22.41 22.08 -13.81
C SER A 21 -23.36 22.03 -15.02
N GLY A 22 -22.90 21.42 -16.12
CA GLY A 22 -23.71 21.21 -17.34
C GLY A 22 -24.53 19.91 -17.33
N PHE A 23 -24.17 18.93 -16.52
CA PHE A 23 -24.92 17.71 -16.28
C PHE A 23 -25.78 17.91 -15.01
N ASN A 24 -27.08 17.78 -15.15
CA ASN A 24 -28.04 17.90 -14.05
C ASN A 24 -27.68 16.94 -12.87
N SER A 25 -26.72 17.31 -12.04
CA SER A 25 -26.29 16.59 -10.83
C SER A 25 -26.18 15.07 -10.99
N PRO A 26 -25.13 14.54 -11.61
CA PRO A 26 -24.93 13.10 -11.71
C PRO A 26 -24.89 12.46 -10.31
N LYS A 27 -25.52 11.29 -10.14
CA LYS A 27 -25.45 10.54 -8.87
C LYS A 27 -24.02 10.03 -8.70
N ASP A 28 -23.33 10.45 -7.65
CA ASP A 28 -22.03 9.90 -7.26
C ASP A 28 -22.24 8.55 -6.58
N ILE A 29 -21.59 7.52 -7.10
CA ILE A 29 -21.68 6.14 -6.60
C ILE A 29 -20.34 5.60 -6.08
N THR A 30 -19.32 6.45 -5.94
CA THR A 30 -17.94 6.06 -5.65
C THR A 30 -17.79 5.26 -4.35
N ILE A 31 -18.52 5.66 -3.29
CA ILE A 31 -18.55 4.96 -2.00
C ILE A 31 -19.95 4.44 -1.63
N ASN A 32 -20.77 4.17 -2.63
CA ASN A 32 -22.13 3.68 -2.43
C ASN A 32 -22.15 2.17 -2.28
N GLU A 33 -22.76 1.67 -1.19
CA GLU A 33 -22.87 0.25 -0.86
C GLU A 33 -23.51 -0.64 -1.95
N GLU A 34 -24.46 -0.07 -2.71
CA GLU A 34 -25.15 -0.81 -3.79
C GLU A 34 -24.22 -1.12 -4.97
N TYR A 35 -23.14 -0.35 -5.13
CA TYR A 35 -22.22 -0.42 -6.27
C TYR A 35 -20.79 -0.83 -5.89
N GLU A 36 -20.54 -1.21 -4.64
CA GLU A 36 -19.20 -1.50 -4.13
C GLU A 36 -18.45 -2.61 -4.89
N ALA A 37 -19.17 -3.53 -5.55
CA ALA A 37 -18.60 -4.63 -6.32
C ALA A 37 -18.54 -4.39 -7.84
N ILE A 38 -18.99 -3.20 -8.34
CA ILE A 38 -19.17 -2.99 -9.78
C ILE A 38 -17.87 -3.05 -10.60
N CYS A 39 -16.73 -2.72 -9.99
CA CYS A 39 -15.44 -2.61 -10.69
C CYS A 39 -14.43 -3.67 -10.29
N GLY A 40 -14.84 -4.75 -9.61
CA GLY A 40 -13.92 -5.77 -9.12
C GLY A 40 -14.47 -7.18 -9.23
N ILE A 41 -13.73 -8.13 -8.68
CA ILE A 41 -14.14 -9.55 -8.60
C ILE A 41 -14.32 -9.88 -7.12
N THR A 42 -15.50 -10.39 -6.76
CA THR A 42 -15.79 -10.83 -5.39
C THR A 42 -15.24 -12.23 -5.13
N GLU A 43 -15.14 -12.62 -3.85
CA GLU A 43 -14.72 -13.97 -3.46
C GLU A 43 -15.66 -15.05 -4.03
N GLU A 44 -16.98 -14.78 -4.05
CA GLU A 44 -17.97 -15.68 -4.60
C GLU A 44 -17.78 -15.88 -6.12
N GLU A 45 -17.54 -14.80 -6.86
CA GLU A 45 -17.26 -14.85 -8.29
C GLU A 45 -15.93 -15.54 -8.58
N LEU A 46 -14.91 -15.30 -7.76
CA LEU A 46 -13.62 -15.98 -7.87
C LEU A 46 -13.78 -17.49 -7.74
N GLN A 47 -14.53 -17.93 -6.73
CA GLN A 47 -14.79 -19.35 -6.51
C GLN A 47 -15.67 -19.96 -7.60
N LEU A 48 -16.64 -19.24 -8.12
CA LEU A 48 -17.57 -19.73 -9.14
C LEU A 48 -16.88 -19.86 -10.51
N TYR A 49 -16.13 -18.85 -10.93
CA TYR A 49 -15.64 -18.78 -12.30
C TYR A 49 -14.17 -19.20 -12.46
N PHE A 50 -13.33 -19.13 -11.42
CA PHE A 50 -11.88 -19.30 -11.53
C PHE A 50 -11.32 -20.52 -10.79
N GLN A 51 -12.16 -21.42 -10.28
CA GLN A 51 -11.70 -22.60 -9.54
C GLN A 51 -10.68 -23.44 -10.33
N THR A 52 -10.89 -23.64 -11.63
CA THR A 52 -9.96 -24.37 -12.49
C THR A 52 -8.59 -23.66 -12.61
N SER A 53 -8.59 -22.35 -12.67
CA SER A 53 -7.36 -21.56 -12.74
C SER A 53 -6.59 -21.63 -11.42
N ILE A 54 -7.28 -21.54 -10.30
CA ILE A 54 -6.70 -21.71 -8.95
C ILE A 54 -6.05 -23.09 -8.81
N GLN A 55 -6.73 -24.17 -9.25
CA GLN A 55 -6.15 -25.53 -9.20
C GLN A 55 -4.90 -25.68 -10.08
N LYS A 56 -4.88 -25.06 -11.27
CA LYS A 56 -3.69 -25.06 -12.15
C LYS A 56 -2.51 -24.33 -11.53
N MET A 57 -2.76 -23.18 -10.88
CA MET A 57 -1.75 -22.45 -10.15
C MET A 57 -1.24 -23.25 -8.94
N ALA A 58 -2.13 -23.79 -8.13
CA ALA A 58 -1.78 -24.58 -6.96
C ALA A 58 -0.87 -25.77 -7.34
N LYS A 59 -1.22 -26.48 -8.43
CA LYS A 59 -0.38 -27.57 -8.96
C LYS A 59 1.02 -27.09 -9.37
N ARG A 60 1.12 -25.92 -9.99
CA ARG A 60 2.41 -25.35 -10.43
C ARG A 60 3.28 -24.90 -9.28
N GLU A 61 2.69 -24.29 -8.26
CA GLU A 61 3.38 -23.78 -7.06
C GLU A 61 3.50 -24.86 -5.95
N GLU A 62 3.19 -26.13 -6.29
CA GLU A 62 3.30 -27.30 -5.40
C GLU A 62 2.57 -27.12 -4.06
N CYS A 63 1.43 -26.46 -4.07
CA CYS A 63 0.60 -26.21 -2.89
C CYS A 63 -0.86 -26.69 -3.10
N THR A 64 -1.64 -26.69 -2.04
CA THR A 64 -3.08 -27.01 -2.11
C THR A 64 -3.88 -25.84 -2.70
N ALA A 65 -5.07 -26.13 -3.24
CA ALA A 65 -5.98 -25.11 -3.73
C ALA A 65 -6.38 -24.09 -2.64
N ASN A 66 -6.47 -24.52 -1.38
CA ASN A 66 -6.79 -23.64 -0.27
C ASN A 66 -5.62 -22.71 0.08
N GLU A 67 -4.40 -23.20 0.08
CA GLU A 67 -3.20 -22.37 0.25
C GLU A 67 -3.08 -21.36 -0.88
N MET A 68 -3.30 -21.78 -2.13
CA MET A 68 -3.32 -20.86 -3.28
C MET A 68 -4.37 -19.77 -3.12
N LYS A 69 -5.58 -20.08 -2.66
CA LYS A 69 -6.61 -19.05 -2.37
C LYS A 69 -6.13 -18.06 -1.32
N GLN A 70 -5.47 -18.52 -0.26
CA GLN A 70 -4.93 -17.62 0.77
C GLN A 70 -3.80 -16.74 0.23
N ILE A 71 -2.96 -17.27 -0.67
CA ILE A 71 -1.93 -16.47 -1.36
C ILE A 71 -2.59 -15.40 -2.22
N LEU A 72 -3.54 -15.77 -3.08
CA LEU A 72 -4.24 -14.83 -3.95
C LEU A 72 -4.99 -13.76 -3.15
N LYS A 73 -5.63 -14.16 -2.03
CA LYS A 73 -6.32 -13.23 -1.14
C LYS A 73 -5.37 -12.19 -0.57
N ARG A 74 -4.26 -12.61 0.01
CA ARG A 74 -3.26 -11.67 0.57
C ARG A 74 -2.63 -10.77 -0.48
N GLN A 75 -2.47 -11.28 -1.71
CA GLN A 75 -1.76 -10.59 -2.77
C GLN A 75 -2.64 -9.58 -3.52
N TYR A 76 -3.93 -9.89 -3.78
CA TYR A 76 -4.74 -9.12 -4.73
C TYR A 76 -6.12 -8.68 -4.21
N ASP A 77 -6.56 -9.20 -3.06
CA ASP A 77 -7.85 -8.87 -2.44
C ASP A 77 -7.74 -7.65 -1.52
N GLY A 78 -8.85 -7.30 -0.90
CA GLY A 78 -8.92 -6.34 0.21
C GLY A 78 -9.16 -4.91 -0.20
N TYR A 79 -9.58 -4.64 -1.44
CA TYR A 79 -10.19 -3.36 -1.80
C TYR A 79 -11.58 -3.26 -1.20
N HIS A 80 -11.87 -2.12 -0.59
CA HIS A 80 -13.18 -1.79 -0.05
C HIS A 80 -13.62 -0.42 -0.54
N PHE A 81 -14.86 -0.34 -1.01
CA PHE A 81 -15.44 0.87 -1.61
C PHE A 81 -16.64 1.42 -0.85
N SER A 82 -17.00 0.81 0.28
CA SER A 82 -18.09 1.27 1.15
C SER A 82 -17.81 0.96 2.62
N GLU A 83 -18.71 1.44 3.50
CA GLU A 83 -18.67 1.12 4.93
C GLU A 83 -18.99 -0.35 5.25
N ARG A 84 -19.53 -1.11 4.30
CA ARG A 84 -19.76 -2.56 4.43
C ARG A 84 -18.49 -3.38 4.31
N MET A 85 -17.43 -2.79 3.73
CA MET A 85 -16.12 -3.42 3.54
C MET A 85 -16.19 -4.81 2.89
N LYS A 86 -16.96 -4.91 1.80
CA LYS A 86 -16.95 -6.12 0.98
C LYS A 86 -15.60 -6.27 0.31
N ASP A 87 -14.94 -7.41 0.53
CA ASP A 87 -13.66 -7.74 -0.08
C ASP A 87 -13.77 -7.85 -1.60
N ILE A 88 -12.93 -7.11 -2.31
CA ILE A 88 -12.90 -7.04 -3.77
C ILE A 88 -11.48 -7.26 -4.26
N TYR A 89 -11.30 -8.24 -5.15
CA TYR A 89 -10.03 -8.48 -5.85
C TYR A 89 -9.84 -7.46 -6.97
N ASN A 90 -8.59 -7.03 -7.17
CA ASN A 90 -8.21 -6.27 -8.34
C ASN A 90 -8.31 -7.14 -9.61
N PRO A 91 -9.20 -6.81 -10.57
CA PRO A 91 -9.36 -7.64 -11.77
C PRO A 91 -8.10 -7.73 -12.62
N PHE A 92 -7.36 -6.62 -12.76
CA PHE A 92 -6.14 -6.60 -13.57
C PHE A 92 -5.11 -7.57 -13.01
N SER A 93 -4.79 -7.47 -11.73
CA SER A 93 -3.76 -8.29 -11.09
C SER A 93 -4.16 -9.77 -11.04
N ILE A 94 -5.39 -10.09 -10.62
CA ILE A 94 -5.84 -11.47 -10.48
C ILE A 94 -5.94 -12.20 -11.83
N LEU A 95 -6.38 -11.51 -12.90
CA LEU A 95 -6.47 -12.10 -14.23
C LEU A 95 -5.08 -12.34 -14.83
N ASN A 96 -4.13 -11.43 -14.65
CA ASN A 96 -2.73 -11.63 -15.04
C ASN A 96 -2.07 -12.77 -14.25
N ALA A 97 -2.38 -12.92 -12.96
CA ALA A 97 -1.93 -14.04 -12.16
C ALA A 97 -2.45 -15.39 -12.72
N PHE A 98 -3.70 -15.46 -13.15
CA PHE A 98 -4.25 -16.66 -13.77
C PHE A 98 -3.64 -16.95 -15.13
N ASP A 99 -3.37 -15.94 -15.94
CA ASP A 99 -2.73 -16.10 -17.25
C ASP A 99 -1.28 -16.60 -17.11
N SER A 100 -0.48 -15.95 -16.28
CA SER A 100 0.90 -16.35 -15.99
C SER A 100 1.00 -17.64 -15.16
N LYS A 101 -0.09 -18.03 -14.49
CA LYS A 101 -0.17 -19.12 -13.49
C LYS A 101 0.79 -18.93 -12.32
N ARG A 102 1.07 -17.69 -11.95
CA ARG A 102 1.96 -17.32 -10.82
C ARG A 102 1.44 -16.08 -10.10
N PRO A 103 1.56 -16.01 -8.76
CA PRO A 103 1.13 -14.87 -7.96
C PRO A 103 2.21 -13.78 -7.91
N TYR A 104 2.55 -13.18 -9.07
CA TYR A 104 3.51 -12.09 -9.17
C TYR A 104 2.88 -10.72 -8.90
N ASP A 105 3.73 -9.69 -8.80
CA ASP A 105 3.30 -8.29 -8.74
C ASP A 105 3.04 -7.78 -10.16
N PHE A 106 1.79 -7.43 -10.48
CA PHE A 106 1.36 -6.94 -11.80
C PHE A 106 1.00 -5.46 -11.79
N TRP A 107 0.52 -4.94 -10.65
CA TRP A 107 0.00 -3.58 -10.53
C TRP A 107 0.95 -2.52 -11.10
N PHE A 108 2.22 -2.58 -10.73
CA PHE A 108 3.24 -1.62 -11.12
C PHE A 108 3.82 -1.85 -12.53
N SER A 109 3.50 -2.95 -13.20
CA SER A 109 3.94 -3.21 -14.58
C SER A 109 3.28 -2.28 -15.61
N SER A 110 2.16 -1.67 -15.27
CA SER A 110 1.43 -0.74 -16.13
C SER A 110 2.00 0.69 -16.15
N GLY A 111 3.06 0.95 -15.41
CA GLY A 111 3.75 2.24 -15.34
C GLY A 111 3.71 2.87 -13.96
N THR A 112 4.82 3.50 -13.60
CA THR A 112 4.95 4.25 -12.35
C THR A 112 4.34 5.63 -12.53
N PRO A 113 3.39 6.06 -11.70
CA PRO A 113 2.86 7.41 -11.80
C PRO A 113 3.88 8.42 -11.26
N GLU A 114 4.71 8.97 -12.14
CA GLU A 114 5.70 10.02 -11.80
C GLU A 114 5.06 11.18 -11.03
N TYR A 115 3.81 11.48 -11.36
CA TYR A 115 3.06 12.51 -10.66
C TYR A 115 2.82 12.18 -9.17
N LEU A 116 2.52 10.92 -8.84
CA LEU A 116 2.35 10.50 -7.44
C LEU A 116 3.65 10.63 -6.65
N ILE A 117 4.78 10.22 -7.25
CA ILE A 117 6.09 10.36 -6.63
C ILE A 117 6.40 11.85 -6.36
N ARG A 118 6.15 12.69 -7.36
CA ARG A 118 6.34 14.12 -7.22
C ARG A 118 5.47 14.70 -6.10
N LEU A 119 4.21 14.26 -6.01
CA LEU A 119 3.29 14.72 -4.98
C LEU A 119 3.73 14.25 -3.58
N LEU A 120 4.17 13.00 -3.43
CA LEU A 120 4.71 12.47 -2.17
C LEU A 120 6.01 13.18 -1.75
N ASN A 121 6.86 13.57 -2.72
CA ASN A 121 8.08 14.32 -2.43
C ASN A 121 7.80 15.79 -2.05
N LEU A 122 6.71 16.38 -2.53
CA LEU A 122 6.28 17.73 -2.19
C LEU A 122 5.53 17.79 -0.85
N SER A 123 4.85 16.70 -0.48
CA SER A 123 4.21 16.60 0.83
C SER A 123 5.29 16.27 1.87
N ASP A 124 5.35 17.00 2.96
CA ASP A 124 6.19 16.64 4.12
C ASP A 124 5.64 15.41 4.90
N GLU A 125 4.56 14.79 4.39
CA GLU A 125 3.89 13.67 5.04
C GLU A 125 4.55 12.34 4.66
N ASN A 126 4.92 11.58 5.67
CA ASN A 126 5.40 10.22 5.50
C ASN A 126 4.24 9.25 5.27
N ILE A 127 4.44 8.19 4.51
CA ILE A 127 3.38 7.21 4.23
C ILE A 127 2.83 6.55 5.50
N ASN A 128 3.63 6.39 6.56
CA ASN A 128 3.18 5.89 7.87
C ASN A 128 2.33 6.91 8.64
N GLU A 129 2.42 8.19 8.30
CA GLU A 129 1.56 9.24 8.84
C GLU A 129 0.21 9.31 8.13
N ILE A 130 0.11 8.68 6.96
CA ILE A 130 -1.10 8.62 6.13
C ILE A 130 -1.87 7.31 6.37
N THR A 131 -1.17 6.18 6.48
CA THR A 131 -1.79 4.85 6.61
C THR A 131 -2.23 4.53 8.03
N GLY A 132 -3.30 3.74 8.16
CA GLY A 132 -3.83 3.30 9.46
C GLY A 132 -4.53 4.40 10.26
N LYS A 133 -4.87 5.55 9.64
CA LYS A 133 -5.53 6.68 10.28
C LYS A 133 -6.95 6.89 9.77
N TYR A 134 -7.76 7.54 10.62
CA TYR A 134 -9.15 7.87 10.31
C TYR A 134 -9.28 9.27 9.71
N TYR A 135 -10.02 9.36 8.60
CA TYR A 135 -10.25 10.57 7.82
C TYR A 135 -11.74 10.79 7.59
N ASP A 136 -12.16 12.04 7.47
CA ASP A 136 -13.46 12.39 6.94
C ASP A 136 -13.48 12.15 5.42
N SER A 137 -14.61 11.75 4.84
CA SER A 137 -14.69 11.44 3.41
C SER A 137 -14.23 12.60 2.51
N SER A 138 -14.47 13.84 2.90
CA SER A 138 -14.00 15.04 2.17
C SER A 138 -12.47 15.15 2.04
N ASN A 139 -11.72 14.51 2.95
CA ASN A 139 -10.26 14.56 2.92
C ASN A 139 -9.66 13.74 1.77
N PHE A 140 -10.33 12.68 1.32
CA PHE A 140 -9.80 11.76 0.31
C PHE A 140 -10.66 11.62 -0.95
N MET A 141 -11.91 12.09 -0.91
CA MET A 141 -12.81 12.04 -2.07
C MET A 141 -12.62 13.21 -3.03
N ASP A 142 -12.22 14.37 -2.54
CA ASP A 142 -12.11 15.58 -3.37
C ASP A 142 -10.65 15.89 -3.70
N TYR A 143 -10.27 15.67 -4.96
CA TYR A 143 -8.96 16.06 -5.46
C TYR A 143 -8.96 17.52 -5.92
N LYS A 144 -8.04 18.31 -5.34
CA LYS A 144 -7.78 19.69 -5.75
C LYS A 144 -6.41 19.73 -6.40
N ALA A 145 -6.34 20.07 -7.69
CA ALA A 145 -5.13 20.02 -8.51
C ALA A 145 -3.92 20.84 -7.98
N HIS A 146 -4.15 21.75 -7.05
CA HIS A 146 -3.11 22.62 -6.46
C HIS A 146 -2.85 22.30 -4.98
N ALA A 147 -3.41 21.22 -4.44
CA ALA A 147 -3.18 20.85 -3.06
C ALA A 147 -1.97 19.91 -2.96
N GLU A 148 -1.09 20.18 -2.00
CA GLU A 148 0.07 19.34 -1.69
C GLU A 148 -0.30 18.05 -0.94
N ASN A 149 -1.61 17.83 -0.70
CA ASN A 149 -2.12 16.66 -0.01
C ASN A 149 -2.17 15.44 -0.96
N PRO A 150 -1.38 14.37 -0.73
CA PRO A 150 -1.36 13.18 -1.56
C PRO A 150 -2.54 12.23 -1.32
N LEU A 151 -3.29 12.40 -0.21
CA LEU A 151 -4.30 11.44 0.24
C LEU A 151 -5.42 11.18 -0.80
N PRO A 152 -6.03 12.21 -1.46
CA PRO A 152 -7.04 11.96 -2.47
C PRO A 152 -6.50 11.18 -3.67
N MET A 153 -5.27 11.46 -4.10
CA MET A 153 -4.63 10.75 -5.21
C MET A 153 -4.35 9.30 -4.83
N LEU A 154 -3.79 9.06 -3.65
CA LEU A 154 -3.49 7.71 -3.16
C LEU A 154 -4.75 6.85 -3.07
N PHE A 155 -5.86 7.40 -2.57
CA PHE A 155 -7.12 6.69 -2.47
C PHE A 155 -7.76 6.45 -3.84
N GLN A 156 -7.91 7.49 -4.66
CA GLN A 156 -8.61 7.39 -5.95
C GLN A 156 -7.85 6.58 -6.98
N SER A 157 -6.51 6.55 -6.90
CA SER A 157 -5.68 5.69 -7.75
C SER A 157 -5.53 4.26 -7.22
N GLY A 158 -6.18 3.91 -6.10
CA GLY A 158 -6.19 2.55 -5.57
C GLY A 158 -4.93 2.14 -4.79
N TYR A 159 -4.08 3.08 -4.38
CA TYR A 159 -2.96 2.78 -3.48
C TYR A 159 -3.40 2.62 -2.03
N LEU A 160 -4.46 3.33 -1.65
CA LEU A 160 -5.13 3.17 -0.37
C LEU A 160 -6.59 2.76 -0.59
N THR A 161 -7.16 2.12 0.42
CA THR A 161 -8.56 1.72 0.45
C THR A 161 -9.12 1.90 1.86
N ILE A 162 -10.43 1.80 2.01
CA ILE A 162 -11.09 1.79 3.32
C ILE A 162 -10.76 0.47 4.02
N LYS A 163 -10.24 0.53 5.27
CA LYS A 163 -9.93 -0.67 6.09
C LYS A 163 -10.71 -0.74 7.38
N ASP A 164 -11.37 0.35 7.77
CA ASP A 164 -12.31 0.38 8.88
C ASP A 164 -13.22 1.62 8.78
N TYR A 165 -14.35 1.59 9.47
CA TYR A 165 -15.32 2.69 9.54
C TYR A 165 -15.79 2.95 10.96
N ASP A 166 -15.44 4.10 11.53
CA ASP A 166 -15.98 4.57 12.80
C ASP A 166 -17.36 5.21 12.58
N LYS A 167 -18.41 4.41 12.77
CA LYS A 167 -19.81 4.85 12.61
C LYS A 167 -20.19 6.01 13.55
N ARG A 168 -19.58 6.09 14.76
CA ARG A 168 -19.91 7.16 15.72
C ARG A 168 -19.40 8.52 15.27
N ARG A 169 -18.23 8.52 14.63
CA ARG A 169 -17.56 9.75 14.18
C ARG A 169 -17.69 9.99 12.69
N ASN A 170 -18.33 9.05 11.96
CA ASN A 170 -18.46 9.07 10.50
C ASN A 170 -17.09 9.24 9.81
N ARG A 171 -16.09 8.42 10.21
CA ARG A 171 -14.72 8.48 9.70
C ARG A 171 -14.26 7.14 9.17
N PHE A 172 -13.46 7.18 8.11
CA PHE A 172 -12.92 6.03 7.42
C PHE A 172 -11.44 5.87 7.72
N MET A 173 -11.02 4.68 8.12
CA MET A 173 -9.60 4.36 8.21
C MET A 173 -9.08 3.93 6.84
N LEU A 174 -8.01 4.57 6.39
CA LEU A 174 -7.38 4.25 5.11
C LEU A 174 -6.05 3.53 5.34
N ASP A 175 -5.86 2.43 4.58
CA ASP A 175 -4.60 1.68 4.56
C ASP A 175 -4.44 0.98 3.21
N PHE A 176 -3.31 0.29 3.02
CA PHE A 176 -3.04 -0.49 1.81
C PHE A 176 -4.11 -1.57 1.59
N PRO A 177 -4.56 -1.79 0.34
CA PRO A 177 -5.51 -2.85 0.05
C PRO A 177 -4.91 -4.25 0.30
N ASN A 178 -3.70 -4.51 -0.20
CA ASN A 178 -3.08 -5.82 -0.22
C ASN A 178 -1.55 -5.73 -0.31
N ASN A 179 -0.90 -6.90 -0.33
CA ASN A 179 0.55 -7.00 -0.34
C ASN A 179 1.18 -6.50 -1.64
N GLU A 180 0.56 -6.73 -2.80
CA GLU A 180 1.06 -6.27 -4.09
C GLU A 180 1.22 -4.75 -4.10
N VAL A 181 0.13 -4.04 -3.77
CA VAL A 181 0.12 -2.56 -3.79
C VAL A 181 1.04 -2.00 -2.72
N LYS A 182 1.02 -2.58 -1.51
CA LYS A 182 1.89 -2.17 -0.41
C LYS A 182 3.36 -2.32 -0.79
N SER A 183 3.78 -3.51 -1.23
CA SER A 183 5.16 -3.79 -1.62
C SER A 183 5.63 -2.87 -2.75
N GLY A 184 4.81 -2.76 -3.80
CA GLY A 184 5.15 -1.94 -4.95
C GLY A 184 5.27 -0.45 -4.62
N LEU A 185 4.30 0.13 -3.89
CA LEU A 185 4.35 1.54 -3.50
C LEU A 185 5.53 1.84 -2.57
N LEU A 186 5.78 0.98 -1.58
CA LEU A 186 6.89 1.18 -0.66
C LEU A 186 8.25 1.04 -1.36
N THR A 187 8.39 0.10 -2.30
CA THR A 187 9.59 -0.02 -3.15
C THR A 187 9.81 1.25 -3.96
N LEU A 188 8.74 1.79 -4.54
CA LEU A 188 8.77 3.02 -5.31
C LEU A 188 9.19 4.22 -4.46
N ILE A 189 8.56 4.40 -3.30
CA ILE A 189 8.89 5.46 -2.34
C ILE A 189 10.34 5.29 -1.89
N ALA A 190 10.76 4.10 -1.48
CA ALA A 190 12.11 3.83 -1.02
C ALA A 190 13.16 4.16 -2.08
N SER A 191 12.99 3.67 -3.31
CA SER A 191 13.91 3.93 -4.41
C SER A 191 14.06 5.42 -4.71
N ASN A 192 12.95 6.17 -4.67
CA ASN A 192 12.98 7.62 -4.91
C ASN A 192 13.49 8.42 -3.71
N TYR A 193 13.04 8.07 -2.52
CA TYR A 193 13.42 8.76 -1.28
C TYR A 193 14.90 8.57 -0.95
N LEU A 194 15.40 7.33 -1.08
CA LEU A 194 16.77 6.98 -0.73
C LEU A 194 17.78 7.33 -1.84
N LYS A 195 17.29 7.58 -3.07
CA LYS A 195 18.13 7.86 -4.26
C LYS A 195 19.28 6.87 -4.43
N THR A 196 19.07 5.62 -4.08
CA THR A 196 20.05 4.54 -4.23
C THR A 196 20.01 4.00 -5.65
N ASN A 197 21.15 3.53 -6.15
CA ASN A 197 21.27 2.87 -7.45
C ASN A 197 21.07 1.35 -7.35
N GLU A 198 20.99 0.81 -6.14
CA GLU A 198 20.80 -0.61 -5.90
C GLU A 198 19.33 -1.02 -5.88
N ASP A 199 19.10 -2.29 -6.17
CA ASP A 199 17.77 -2.88 -6.05
C ASP A 199 17.39 -3.00 -4.55
N THR A 200 16.74 -1.99 -4.05
CA THR A 200 16.29 -1.87 -2.65
C THR A 200 15.46 -3.08 -2.19
N ARG A 201 14.79 -3.76 -3.13
CA ARG A 201 13.98 -4.95 -2.84
C ARG A 201 14.86 -6.17 -2.54
N ASN A 202 15.97 -6.35 -3.28
CA ASN A 202 16.91 -7.43 -3.02
C ASN A 202 17.59 -7.24 -1.67
N ILE A 203 17.99 -6.02 -1.35
CA ILE A 203 18.56 -5.68 -0.04
C ILE A 203 17.57 -6.00 1.08
N ALA A 204 16.31 -5.63 0.93
CA ALA A 204 15.27 -5.93 1.91
C ALA A 204 15.08 -7.46 2.08
N GLN A 205 15.11 -8.24 0.99
CA GLN A 205 15.04 -9.71 1.07
C GLN A 205 16.25 -10.32 1.79
N GLU A 206 17.44 -9.84 1.54
CA GLU A 206 18.64 -10.32 2.27
C GLU A 206 18.58 -10.00 3.76
N MET A 207 18.04 -8.83 4.13
CA MET A 207 17.77 -8.49 5.53
C MET A 207 16.76 -9.47 6.15
N VAL A 208 15.69 -9.81 5.42
CA VAL A 208 14.69 -10.82 5.86
C VAL A 208 15.37 -12.15 6.15
N PHE A 209 16.11 -12.71 5.20
CA PHE A 209 16.78 -14.00 5.38
C PHE A 209 17.74 -13.98 6.58
N SER A 210 18.47 -12.88 6.78
CA SER A 210 19.38 -12.77 7.92
C SER A 210 18.65 -12.79 9.27
N LEU A 211 17.44 -12.20 9.35
CA LEU A 211 16.61 -12.26 10.56
C LEU A 211 15.96 -13.64 10.76
N GLU A 212 15.53 -14.32 9.68
CA GLU A 212 15.00 -15.69 9.75
C GLU A 212 16.05 -16.69 10.26
N ASP A 213 17.29 -16.49 9.87
CA ASP A 213 18.44 -17.30 10.27
C ASP A 213 18.97 -16.90 11.67
N GLY A 214 18.45 -15.84 12.28
CA GLY A 214 18.95 -15.33 13.56
C GLY A 214 20.33 -14.66 13.46
N ASN A 215 20.77 -14.30 12.25
CA ASN A 215 22.09 -13.73 11.99
C ASN A 215 22.05 -12.20 12.05
N LEU A 216 22.12 -11.67 13.28
CA LEU A 216 22.11 -10.21 13.54
C LEU A 216 23.36 -9.50 13.00
N GLU A 217 24.51 -10.17 12.98
CA GLU A 217 25.74 -9.57 12.42
C GLU A 217 25.59 -9.31 10.93
N LYS A 218 25.06 -10.30 10.17
CA LYS A 218 24.78 -10.13 8.75
C LYS A 218 23.75 -9.05 8.52
N PHE A 219 22.64 -9.06 9.30
CA PHE A 219 21.62 -8.03 9.23
C PHE A 219 22.20 -6.63 9.46
N HIS A 220 22.98 -6.46 10.53
CA HIS A 220 23.64 -5.19 10.85
C HIS A 220 24.61 -4.75 9.74
N GLY A 221 25.38 -5.67 9.17
CA GLY A 221 26.29 -5.38 8.06
C GLY A 221 25.56 -4.86 6.83
N ILE A 222 24.46 -5.54 6.41
CA ILE A 222 23.64 -5.12 5.27
C ILE A 222 23.01 -3.75 5.54
N LEU A 223 22.40 -3.56 6.71
CA LEU A 223 21.77 -2.29 7.10
C LEU A 223 22.79 -1.15 7.11
N THR A 224 23.99 -1.37 7.66
CA THR A 224 25.05 -0.35 7.73
C THR A 224 25.56 0.00 6.33
N ALA A 225 25.78 -0.98 5.46
CA ALA A 225 26.15 -0.76 4.06
C ALA A 225 25.09 0.06 3.32
N PHE A 226 23.84 -0.34 3.45
CA PHE A 226 22.71 0.38 2.83
C PHE A 226 22.62 1.84 3.31
N LEU A 227 22.70 2.06 4.62
CA LEU A 227 22.69 3.41 5.18
C LEU A 227 23.92 4.24 4.76
N ALA A 228 25.05 3.60 4.49
CA ALA A 228 26.26 4.28 4.02
C ALA A 228 26.15 4.80 2.57
N GLU A 229 25.34 4.15 1.73
CA GLU A 229 25.09 4.58 0.35
C GLU A 229 24.16 5.78 0.22
N ILE A 230 23.40 6.10 1.27
CA ILE A 230 22.51 7.25 1.26
C ILE A 230 23.31 8.55 1.08
N PRO A 231 22.99 9.38 0.07
CA PRO A 231 23.74 10.58 -0.24
C PRO A 231 23.91 11.50 0.97
N TYR A 232 25.12 12.02 1.16
CA TYR A 232 25.47 12.94 2.25
C TYR A 232 24.58 14.18 2.30
N THR A 233 24.11 14.67 1.15
CA THR A 233 23.17 15.80 1.04
C THR A 233 21.82 15.53 1.72
N MET A 234 21.39 14.28 1.79
CA MET A 234 20.19 13.88 2.52
C MET A 234 20.44 13.70 4.02
N ARG A 235 21.70 13.46 4.42
CA ARG A 235 22.11 13.36 5.83
C ARG A 235 22.29 14.74 6.50
N ARG A 236 22.51 15.79 5.70
CA ARG A 236 22.63 17.17 6.19
C ARG A 236 21.25 17.80 6.36
N LYS A 237 20.57 17.45 7.42
CA LYS A 237 19.47 18.27 7.93
C LYS A 237 20.01 19.11 9.10
N GLU A 238 19.66 20.40 9.10
CA GLU A 238 20.23 21.41 10.01
C GLU A 238 19.83 21.19 11.47
N ASN A 239 18.80 20.36 11.73
CA ASN A 239 18.21 20.12 13.03
C ASN A 239 18.29 18.64 13.43
N GLU A 240 18.67 18.34 14.69
CA GLU A 240 18.74 16.96 15.19
C GLU A 240 17.42 16.21 15.10
N ARG A 241 16.28 16.86 15.35
CA ARG A 241 14.94 16.29 15.18
C ARG A 241 14.65 15.84 13.74
N GLU A 242 15.12 16.60 12.74
CA GLU A 242 14.94 16.21 11.33
C GLU A 242 15.82 15.04 10.93
N LYS A 243 17.03 14.94 11.51
CA LYS A 243 17.91 13.79 11.32
C LYS A 243 17.29 12.52 11.90
N GLU A 244 16.79 12.60 13.14
CA GLU A 244 16.11 11.50 13.81
C GLU A 244 14.88 11.04 12.98
N ARG A 245 14.01 11.97 12.58
CA ARG A 245 12.84 11.70 11.73
C ARG A 245 13.25 11.05 10.40
N TYR A 246 14.34 11.49 9.79
CA TYR A 246 14.86 10.90 8.56
C TYR A 246 15.32 9.46 8.75
N PHE A 247 16.09 9.16 9.80
CA PHE A 247 16.55 7.80 10.09
C PHE A 247 15.37 6.88 10.43
N HIS A 248 14.44 7.31 11.24
CA HIS A 248 13.22 6.56 11.57
C HIS A 248 12.42 6.24 10.31
N TYR A 249 12.23 7.22 9.44
CA TYR A 249 11.48 7.01 8.19
C TYR A 249 12.21 6.08 7.22
N THR A 250 13.52 6.26 7.05
CA THR A 250 14.35 5.37 6.23
C THR A 250 14.26 3.93 6.72
N PHE A 251 14.45 3.73 8.00
CA PHE A 251 14.37 2.40 8.60
C PHE A 251 12.96 1.82 8.48
N TYR A 252 11.93 2.62 8.71
CA TYR A 252 10.55 2.24 8.49
C TYR A 252 10.31 1.74 7.05
N LEU A 253 10.79 2.46 6.04
CA LEU A 253 10.65 2.05 4.65
C LEU A 253 11.35 0.72 4.38
N ILE A 254 12.57 0.54 4.87
CA ILE A 254 13.30 -0.73 4.76
C ILE A 254 12.50 -1.87 5.39
N LEU A 255 12.02 -1.69 6.61
CA LEU A 255 11.23 -2.71 7.31
C LEU A 255 9.91 -3.02 6.63
N ARG A 256 9.26 -2.01 6.06
CA ARG A 256 8.01 -2.21 5.30
C ARG A 256 8.24 -2.93 3.98
N LEU A 257 9.40 -2.79 3.36
CA LEU A 257 9.81 -3.60 2.21
C LEU A 257 9.98 -5.09 2.58
N MET A 258 10.32 -5.37 3.83
CA MET A 258 10.35 -6.71 4.42
C MET A 258 8.93 -7.27 4.66
N SER A 259 8.03 -7.14 3.69
CA SER A 259 6.56 -7.32 3.80
C SER A 259 6.06 -8.69 4.30
N VAL A 260 6.96 -9.62 4.56
CA VAL A 260 6.65 -10.99 5.02
C VAL A 260 6.29 -11.02 6.51
N TYR A 261 6.65 -10.00 7.29
CA TYR A 261 6.49 -9.99 8.75
C TYR A 261 5.59 -8.88 9.24
N THR A 262 5.01 -9.11 10.43
CA THR A 262 4.31 -8.08 11.17
C THR A 262 5.34 -7.12 11.77
N VAL A 263 5.35 -5.89 11.27
CA VAL A 263 6.22 -4.82 11.74
C VAL A 263 5.38 -3.82 12.52
N TYR A 264 5.65 -3.69 13.81
CA TYR A 264 5.05 -2.66 14.65
C TYR A 264 6.06 -1.53 14.82
N THR A 265 5.70 -0.32 14.43
CA THR A 265 6.50 0.89 14.65
C THR A 265 5.80 1.76 15.69
N GLU A 266 6.57 2.36 16.60
CA GLU A 266 6.08 3.30 17.61
C GLU A 266 4.95 2.74 18.51
N LYS A 267 5.07 1.50 18.95
CA LYS A 267 4.07 0.89 19.82
C LYS A 267 4.22 1.44 21.23
N GLU A 268 3.23 2.20 21.68
CA GLU A 268 3.12 2.61 23.08
C GLU A 268 2.78 1.39 23.95
N GLN A 269 3.58 1.16 24.99
CA GLN A 269 3.32 0.18 26.04
C GLN A 269 3.21 0.89 27.38
N SER A 270 2.61 0.21 28.36
CA SER A 270 2.39 0.76 29.71
C SER A 270 3.66 1.18 30.47
N GLN A 271 4.86 0.83 29.98
CA GLN A 271 6.15 1.12 30.62
C GLN A 271 7.14 1.86 29.70
N GLY A 272 6.73 2.27 28.49
CA GLY A 272 7.61 2.97 27.55
C GLY A 272 7.19 2.81 26.10
N ARG A 273 7.94 3.47 25.22
CA ARG A 273 7.76 3.42 23.76
C ARG A 273 8.88 2.59 23.16
N VAL A 274 8.52 1.62 22.32
CA VAL A 274 9.45 0.82 21.55
C VAL A 274 9.44 1.35 20.12
N ASP A 275 10.61 1.63 19.54
CA ASP A 275 10.70 2.23 18.22
C ASP A 275 10.27 1.27 17.11
N CYS A 276 10.67 -0.01 17.21
CA CYS A 276 10.24 -1.03 16.25
C CYS A 276 10.29 -2.44 16.83
N ILE A 277 9.29 -3.27 16.47
CA ILE A 277 9.24 -4.71 16.77
C ILE A 277 9.04 -5.45 15.45
N ILE A 278 9.86 -6.47 15.19
CA ILE A 278 9.72 -7.40 14.07
C ILE A 278 9.49 -8.80 14.61
N GLU A 279 8.38 -9.42 14.21
CA GLU A 279 8.07 -10.81 14.55
C GLU A 279 8.32 -11.71 13.33
N THR A 280 9.27 -12.61 13.44
CA THR A 280 9.51 -13.69 12.47
C THR A 280 8.92 -15.01 12.99
N PRO A 281 8.82 -16.07 12.18
CA PRO A 281 8.32 -17.36 12.66
C PRO A 281 9.11 -17.97 13.82
N LYS A 282 10.38 -17.59 14.01
CA LYS A 282 11.27 -18.15 15.05
C LYS A 282 11.69 -17.15 16.11
N PHE A 283 11.70 -15.85 15.80
CA PHE A 283 12.30 -14.82 16.63
C PHE A 283 11.43 -13.57 16.71
N VAL A 284 11.56 -12.85 17.82
CA VAL A 284 11.01 -11.49 17.99
C VAL A 284 12.20 -10.56 18.21
N TYR A 285 12.30 -9.54 17.35
CA TYR A 285 13.36 -8.53 17.42
C TYR A 285 12.78 -7.20 17.88
N ILE A 286 13.48 -6.56 18.81
CA ILE A 286 13.15 -5.23 19.33
C ILE A 286 14.28 -4.30 18.95
N PHE A 287 13.95 -3.21 18.25
CA PHE A 287 14.91 -2.19 17.84
C PHE A 287 14.65 -0.90 18.60
N GLU A 288 15.70 -0.34 19.16
CA GLU A 288 15.75 1.01 19.71
C GLU A 288 16.81 1.81 18.97
N PHE A 289 16.44 3.02 18.52
CA PHE A 289 17.34 3.93 17.83
C PHE A 289 17.81 5.01 18.80
N LYS A 290 19.15 5.17 18.90
CA LYS A 290 19.78 6.26 19.65
C LYS A 290 20.72 6.99 18.72
N LEU A 291 20.53 8.31 18.59
CA LEU A 291 21.43 9.21 17.88
C LEU A 291 22.52 9.69 18.81
#